data_c6e152bc0abaf5b6059dff3cb61ae66b
#
_entry.id   c6e152bc0abaf5b6059dff3cb61ae66b
#
_cell.length_a   1.000
_cell.length_b   1.000
_cell.length_c   1.000
_cell.angle_alpha   90.00
_cell.angle_beta   90.00
_cell.angle_gamma   90.00
#
_symmetry.space_group_name_H-M   'P 1'
#
loop_
_entity.id
_entity.type
_entity.pdbx_description
1 polymer ?
#
loop_
_entity_poly.entity_id
_entity_poly.type
_entity_poly.pdbx_seq_one_letter_code
_entity_poly.pdbx_strand_id
1 'polypeptide(L)'
;MLVTEPVALKLSGTKTSQDVFGVFEHPGWQAADILAKGRRILALEAVQDPGNVGTLLRSAAAFGFDGVLLSKGCAAPFAPKTLRASMGAAGRLPVAPVQDLPQALQQLRARGVVCLAAALYLSRPRDDGPQSYTDGLCAVIGSEGQGLTDAAVQACDMAVRIPMTDLVESLNAGVAGSVLLWHFRGV
;
A
#
# COMPACT_ATOMS: atom_id res chain seq x y z
N MET A 1 19.72 -27.90 -2.57
CA MET A 1 19.42 -28.93 -1.54
C MET A 1 18.10 -29.58 -1.93
N LEU A 2 18.04 -30.93 -1.93
CA LEU A 2 16.79 -31.65 -2.13
C LEU A 2 16.11 -31.88 -0.79
N VAL A 3 14.77 -31.77 -0.75
CA VAL A 3 13.96 -32.04 0.43
C VAL A 3 12.89 -33.09 0.11
N THR A 4 12.37 -33.77 1.12
CA THR A 4 11.26 -34.73 0.95
C THR A 4 9.95 -34.02 0.82
N GLU A 5 8.93 -34.63 0.22
CA GLU A 5 7.59 -34.07 0.04
C GLU A 5 6.97 -33.54 1.36
N PRO A 6 7.01 -34.25 2.51
CA PRO A 6 6.50 -33.70 3.77
C PRO A 6 7.21 -32.42 4.22
N VAL A 7 8.50 -32.30 3.96
CA VAL A 7 9.29 -31.08 4.26
C VAL A 7 8.88 -29.96 3.29
N ALA A 8 8.72 -30.25 2.00
CA ALA A 8 8.28 -29.29 0.99
C ALA A 8 6.89 -28.72 1.34
N LEU A 9 5.94 -29.57 1.70
CA LEU A 9 4.59 -29.13 2.14
C LEU A 9 4.66 -28.24 3.38
N LYS A 10 5.51 -28.59 4.35
CA LYS A 10 5.67 -27.75 5.56
C LYS A 10 6.32 -26.40 5.26
N LEU A 11 7.30 -26.35 4.35
CA LEU A 11 7.94 -25.12 3.91
C LEU A 11 6.98 -24.23 3.08
N SER A 12 6.19 -24.83 2.21
CA SER A 12 5.23 -24.08 1.38
C SER A 12 4.12 -23.42 2.18
N GLY A 13 3.70 -24.01 3.30
CA GLY A 13 2.51 -23.59 4.06
C GLY A 13 1.22 -23.65 3.23
N THR A 14 1.19 -24.47 2.17
CA THR A 14 0.05 -24.67 1.25
C THR A 14 -0.27 -26.16 1.13
N LYS A 15 -1.48 -26.48 0.66
CA LYS A 15 -1.88 -27.88 0.43
C LYS A 15 -1.11 -28.55 -0.72
N THR A 16 -0.63 -27.76 -1.67
CA THR A 16 0.18 -28.21 -2.82
C THR A 16 1.42 -27.34 -2.90
N SER A 17 2.60 -27.97 -2.97
CA SER A 17 3.87 -27.28 -3.14
C SER A 17 4.15 -27.04 -4.63
N GLN A 18 4.90 -25.97 -4.95
CA GLN A 18 5.50 -25.80 -6.29
C GLN A 18 6.93 -26.34 -6.35
N ASP A 19 7.38 -27.03 -5.29
CA ASP A 19 8.62 -27.80 -5.17
C ASP A 19 9.92 -27.03 -5.35
N VAL A 20 9.85 -25.69 -5.39
CA VAL A 20 11.02 -24.82 -5.45
C VAL A 20 10.94 -23.79 -4.33
N PHE A 21 11.99 -23.71 -3.52
CA PHE A 21 12.10 -22.76 -2.40
C PHE A 21 13.38 -21.96 -2.54
N GLY A 22 13.28 -20.65 -2.39
CA GLY A 22 14.43 -19.74 -2.36
C GLY A 22 14.50 -19.00 -1.03
N VAL A 23 15.70 -18.83 -0.53
CA VAL A 23 16.00 -17.95 0.61
C VAL A 23 16.73 -16.73 0.05
N PHE A 24 16.21 -15.56 0.36
CA PHE A 24 16.74 -14.29 -0.14
C PHE A 24 17.04 -13.37 1.04
N GLU A 25 18.03 -12.52 0.89
CA GLU A 25 18.28 -11.45 1.85
C GLU A 25 17.15 -10.42 1.80
N HIS A 26 16.82 -9.87 2.95
CA HIS A 26 15.84 -8.79 3.06
C HIS A 26 16.40 -7.54 2.36
N PRO A 27 15.62 -6.86 1.48
CA PRO A 27 16.13 -5.72 0.71
C PRO A 27 16.63 -4.54 1.55
N GLY A 28 16.25 -4.45 2.82
CA GLY A 28 16.73 -3.43 3.75
C GLY A 28 16.28 -2.01 3.43
N TRP A 29 15.21 -1.83 2.67
CA TRP A 29 14.68 -0.50 2.30
C TRP A 29 14.33 0.34 3.53
N GLN A 30 14.64 1.62 3.45
CA GLN A 30 14.39 2.58 4.53
C GLN A 30 13.29 3.56 4.14
N ALA A 31 12.43 3.90 5.10
CA ALA A 31 11.40 4.93 4.90
C ALA A 31 12.01 6.27 4.49
N ALA A 32 13.17 6.62 5.04
CA ALA A 32 13.88 7.84 4.70
C ALA A 32 14.19 7.98 3.20
N ASP A 33 14.53 6.87 2.52
CA ASP A 33 14.80 6.89 1.07
C ASP A 33 13.52 7.14 0.27
N ILE A 34 12.41 6.50 0.65
CA ILE A 34 11.10 6.69 0.02
C ILE A 34 10.65 8.14 0.24
N LEU A 35 10.75 8.64 1.47
CA LEU A 35 10.37 10.01 1.83
C LEU A 35 11.23 11.07 1.12
N ALA A 36 12.52 10.78 0.89
CA ALA A 36 13.43 11.71 0.25
C ALA A 36 13.30 11.74 -1.29
N LYS A 37 13.00 10.62 -1.93
CA LYS A 37 13.12 10.46 -3.40
C LYS A 37 11.81 10.10 -4.09
N GLY A 38 10.89 9.43 -3.40
CA GLY A 38 9.63 8.96 -3.99
C GLY A 38 8.75 10.14 -4.44
N ARG A 39 8.16 9.98 -5.62
CA ARG A 39 7.18 10.93 -6.19
C ARG A 39 5.78 10.33 -6.21
N ARG A 40 5.67 9.03 -6.49
CA ARG A 40 4.41 8.27 -6.44
C ARG A 40 4.50 7.25 -5.31
N ILE A 41 3.76 7.50 -4.25
CA ILE A 41 3.89 6.75 -3.01
C ILE A 41 2.52 6.20 -2.62
N LEU A 42 2.51 4.97 -2.16
CA LEU A 42 1.36 4.38 -1.46
C LEU A 42 1.65 4.40 0.04
N ALA A 43 0.72 4.89 0.83
CA ALA A 43 0.79 4.81 2.28
C ALA A 43 -0.38 3.99 2.82
N LEU A 44 -0.09 3.01 3.67
CA LEU A 44 -1.08 2.14 4.28
C LEU A 44 -1.17 2.39 5.77
N GLU A 45 -2.38 2.65 6.28
CA GLU A 45 -2.63 2.82 7.69
C GLU A 45 -3.39 1.62 8.25
N ALA A 46 -2.70 0.83 9.10
CA ALA A 46 -3.26 -0.31 9.83
C ALA A 46 -4.02 -1.33 8.95
N VAL A 47 -3.62 -1.53 7.70
CA VAL A 47 -4.18 -2.57 6.81
C VAL A 47 -3.70 -3.94 7.29
N GLN A 48 -4.58 -4.68 7.96
CA GLN A 48 -4.22 -5.87 8.71
C GLN A 48 -4.24 -7.17 7.89
N ASP A 49 -5.06 -7.25 6.83
CA ASP A 49 -5.11 -8.46 6.00
C ASP A 49 -3.89 -8.56 5.08
N PRO A 50 -3.07 -9.64 5.21
CA PRO A 50 -1.89 -9.84 4.37
C PRO A 50 -2.22 -9.96 2.86
N GLY A 51 -3.44 -10.41 2.52
CA GLY A 51 -3.91 -10.48 1.15
C GLY A 51 -4.12 -9.09 0.56
N ASN A 52 -4.73 -8.18 1.33
CA ASN A 52 -4.91 -6.79 0.92
C ASN A 52 -3.58 -6.06 0.79
N VAL A 53 -2.67 -6.19 1.77
CA VAL A 53 -1.33 -5.61 1.67
C VAL A 53 -0.61 -6.14 0.42
N GLY A 54 -0.60 -7.45 0.21
CA GLY A 54 0.05 -8.03 -0.98
C GLY A 54 -0.57 -7.57 -2.30
N THR A 55 -1.90 -7.47 -2.39
CA THR A 55 -2.62 -6.94 -3.55
C THR A 55 -2.24 -5.49 -3.82
N LEU A 56 -2.17 -4.66 -2.78
CA LEU A 56 -1.79 -3.25 -2.88
C LEU A 56 -0.34 -3.07 -3.30
N LEU A 57 0.59 -3.88 -2.77
CA LEU A 57 1.98 -3.88 -3.22
C LEU A 57 2.11 -4.23 -4.72
N ARG A 58 1.36 -5.25 -5.16
CA ARG A 58 1.32 -5.65 -6.57
C ARG A 58 0.76 -4.54 -7.46
N SER A 59 -0.34 -3.92 -7.05
CA SER A 59 -0.97 -2.82 -7.80
C SER A 59 -0.07 -1.59 -7.85
N ALA A 60 0.57 -1.22 -6.75
CA ALA A 60 1.51 -0.11 -6.70
C ALA A 60 2.69 -0.34 -7.67
N ALA A 61 3.29 -1.54 -7.67
CA ALA A 61 4.34 -1.89 -8.61
C ALA A 61 3.85 -1.86 -10.07
N ALA A 62 2.65 -2.37 -10.34
CA ALA A 62 2.09 -2.41 -11.69
C ALA A 62 1.77 -1.02 -12.25
N PHE A 63 1.42 -0.07 -11.39
CA PHE A 63 1.00 1.28 -11.79
C PHE A 63 2.10 2.35 -11.64
N GLY A 64 3.35 1.93 -11.47
CA GLY A 64 4.51 2.83 -11.48
C GLY A 64 4.66 3.67 -10.22
N PHE A 65 4.30 3.12 -9.06
CA PHE A 65 4.59 3.75 -7.76
C PHE A 65 6.03 3.45 -7.35
N ASP A 66 6.68 4.42 -6.72
CA ASP A 66 8.11 4.38 -6.37
C ASP A 66 8.36 3.67 -5.04
N GLY A 67 7.36 3.61 -4.17
CA GLY A 67 7.50 2.99 -2.86
C GLY A 67 6.22 2.95 -2.05
N VAL A 68 6.26 2.16 -0.96
CA VAL A 68 5.15 1.96 -0.05
C VAL A 68 5.58 2.22 1.39
N LEU A 69 4.83 3.03 2.10
CA LEU A 69 4.97 3.30 3.53
C LEU A 69 3.91 2.52 4.30
N LEU A 70 4.32 1.81 5.33
CA LEU A 70 3.42 1.01 6.19
C LEU A 70 3.42 1.59 7.60
N SER A 71 2.24 1.98 8.10
CA SER A 71 2.11 2.35 9.51
C SER A 71 2.17 1.12 10.42
N LYS A 72 2.31 1.35 11.70
CA LYS A 72 2.11 0.31 12.72
C LYS A 72 0.73 -0.32 12.55
N GLY A 73 0.64 -1.64 12.71
CA GLY A 73 -0.61 -2.40 12.57
C GLY A 73 -0.86 -2.95 11.17
N CYS A 74 -0.10 -2.57 10.15
CA CYS A 74 -0.16 -3.24 8.84
C CYS A 74 0.40 -4.67 8.92
N ALA A 75 -0.13 -5.56 8.08
CA ALA A 75 0.46 -6.87 7.90
C ALA A 75 1.90 -6.76 7.38
N ALA A 76 2.77 -7.64 7.87
CA ALA A 76 4.18 -7.65 7.49
C ALA A 76 4.35 -7.90 5.98
N PRO A 77 5.09 -7.04 5.25
CA PRO A 77 5.20 -7.12 3.79
C PRO A 77 5.90 -8.38 3.30
N PHE A 78 6.80 -8.94 4.12
CA PHE A 78 7.55 -10.16 3.80
C PHE A 78 6.99 -11.42 4.48
N ALA A 79 5.83 -11.35 5.12
CA ALA A 79 5.15 -12.54 5.62
C ALA A 79 4.72 -13.45 4.44
N PRO A 80 4.74 -14.79 4.58
CA PRO A 80 4.47 -15.72 3.47
C PRO A 80 3.16 -15.47 2.74
N LYS A 81 2.10 -15.08 3.45
CA LYS A 81 0.80 -14.77 2.84
C LYS A 81 0.85 -13.49 2.01
N THR A 82 1.53 -12.45 2.49
CA THR A 82 1.74 -11.18 1.78
C THR A 82 2.60 -11.37 0.54
N LEU A 83 3.71 -12.11 0.67
CA LEU A 83 4.60 -12.42 -0.46
C LEU A 83 3.86 -13.13 -1.58
N ARG A 84 3.05 -14.14 -1.25
CA ARG A 84 2.23 -14.84 -2.26
C ARG A 84 1.25 -13.89 -2.95
N ALA A 85 0.51 -13.09 -2.18
CA ALA A 85 -0.45 -12.16 -2.73
C ALA A 85 0.20 -11.06 -3.59
N SER A 86 1.42 -10.65 -3.24
CA SER A 86 2.16 -9.63 -3.99
C SER A 86 2.76 -10.13 -5.31
N MET A 87 2.78 -11.45 -5.55
CA MET A 87 3.34 -12.07 -6.76
C MET A 87 4.76 -11.56 -7.09
N GLY A 88 5.61 -11.42 -6.06
CA GLY A 88 6.99 -10.95 -6.16
C GLY A 88 7.17 -9.45 -6.14
N ALA A 89 6.11 -8.64 -6.13
CA ALA A 89 6.22 -7.18 -6.07
C ALA A 89 6.90 -6.71 -4.78
N ALA A 90 6.64 -7.37 -3.64
CA ALA A 90 7.27 -7.06 -2.35
C ALA A 90 8.81 -7.13 -2.35
N GLY A 91 9.41 -7.89 -3.27
CA GLY A 91 10.87 -7.98 -3.42
C GLY A 91 11.46 -6.99 -4.43
N ARG A 92 10.65 -6.16 -5.08
CA ARG A 92 11.08 -5.25 -6.16
C ARG A 92 10.69 -3.80 -5.91
N LEU A 93 9.57 -3.56 -5.26
CA LEU A 93 9.09 -2.23 -4.89
C LEU A 93 9.60 -1.89 -3.50
N PRO A 94 10.24 -0.76 -3.27
CA PRO A 94 10.61 -0.29 -1.94
C PRO A 94 9.42 -0.26 -0.98
N VAL A 95 9.51 -0.98 0.12
CA VAL A 95 8.48 -1.05 1.17
C VAL A 95 9.14 -0.85 2.52
N ALA A 96 8.72 0.14 3.27
CA ALA A 96 9.32 0.44 4.58
C ALA A 96 8.27 0.82 5.63
N PRO A 97 8.47 0.42 6.89
CA PRO A 97 7.63 0.86 7.99
C PRO A 97 7.91 2.31 8.36
N VAL A 98 6.87 3.02 8.81
CA VAL A 98 6.97 4.33 9.45
C VAL A 98 6.38 4.27 10.86
N GLN A 99 7.01 4.98 11.79
CA GLN A 99 6.53 5.03 13.18
C GLN A 99 5.33 5.96 13.33
N ASP A 100 5.36 7.07 12.62
CA ASP A 100 4.33 8.13 12.62
C ASP A 100 3.94 8.44 11.18
N LEU A 101 2.78 7.94 10.76
CA LEU A 101 2.31 8.15 9.40
C LEU A 101 1.91 9.61 9.14
N PRO A 102 1.15 10.29 10.01
CA PRO A 102 0.90 11.73 9.86
C PRO A 102 2.16 12.57 9.66
N GLN A 103 3.22 12.32 10.44
CA GLN A 103 4.50 13.01 10.28
C GLN A 103 5.15 12.71 8.92
N ALA A 104 5.11 11.46 8.48
CA ALA A 104 5.63 11.07 7.16
C ALA A 104 4.88 11.78 6.02
N LEU A 105 3.54 11.90 6.11
CA LEU A 105 2.73 12.63 5.14
C LEU A 105 3.07 14.13 5.11
N GLN A 106 3.29 14.76 6.27
CA GLN A 106 3.74 16.15 6.35
C GLN A 106 5.10 16.37 5.67
N GLN A 107 6.04 15.42 5.82
CA GLN A 107 7.34 15.48 5.13
C GLN A 107 7.18 15.40 3.61
N LEU A 108 6.30 14.54 3.10
CA LEU A 108 5.99 14.44 1.68
C LEU A 108 5.38 15.75 1.16
N ARG A 109 4.41 16.32 1.87
CA ARG A 109 3.78 17.60 1.51
C ARG A 109 4.78 18.75 1.47
N ALA A 110 5.73 18.79 2.42
CA ALA A 110 6.80 19.79 2.43
C ALA A 110 7.70 19.72 1.17
N ARG A 111 7.69 18.59 0.46
CA ARG A 111 8.36 18.39 -0.83
C ARG A 111 7.47 18.65 -2.06
N GLY A 112 6.24 19.09 -1.86
CA GLY A 112 5.26 19.29 -2.93
C GLY A 112 4.51 18.01 -3.37
N VAL A 113 4.71 16.88 -2.68
CA VAL A 113 3.95 15.65 -2.95
C VAL A 113 2.54 15.80 -2.41
N VAL A 114 1.54 15.71 -3.27
CA VAL A 114 0.12 15.81 -2.89
C VAL A 114 -0.34 14.53 -2.21
N CYS A 115 -0.79 14.62 -0.96
CA CYS A 115 -1.29 13.50 -0.18
C CYS A 115 -2.81 13.38 -0.28
N LEU A 116 -3.31 12.24 -0.75
CA LEU A 116 -4.73 11.95 -0.97
C LEU A 116 -5.21 10.89 0.01
N ALA A 117 -6.13 11.23 0.90
CA ALA A 117 -6.80 10.29 1.79
C ALA A 117 -7.92 9.55 1.05
N ALA A 118 -7.84 8.23 0.95
CA ALA A 118 -8.97 7.42 0.50
C ALA A 118 -9.98 7.28 1.64
N ALA A 119 -11.07 8.01 1.59
CA ALA A 119 -12.06 7.99 2.66
C ALA A 119 -13.48 7.92 2.12
N LEU A 120 -14.33 7.11 2.81
CA LEU A 120 -15.73 6.93 2.44
C LEU A 120 -16.59 8.11 2.85
N TYR A 121 -16.25 8.74 3.97
CA TYR A 121 -17.03 9.81 4.59
C TYR A 121 -16.17 11.06 4.72
N LEU A 122 -16.38 12.03 3.85
CA LEU A 122 -15.70 13.30 3.97
C LEU A 122 -16.62 14.48 3.77
N SER A 123 -16.47 15.40 4.71
CA SER A 123 -17.12 16.69 4.73
C SER A 123 -16.61 17.68 3.66
N ARG A 124 -15.65 17.28 2.84
CA ARG A 124 -15.12 18.11 1.75
C ARG A 124 -14.80 17.27 0.51
N PRO A 125 -15.80 16.95 -0.33
CA PRO A 125 -15.52 16.56 -1.69
C PRO A 125 -14.87 17.77 -2.36
N ARG A 126 -13.62 17.64 -2.79
CA ARG A 126 -13.05 18.58 -3.72
C ARG A 126 -13.23 17.96 -5.10
N ASP A 127 -14.21 18.46 -5.85
CA ASP A 127 -14.50 18.04 -7.21
C ASP A 127 -13.36 18.37 -8.21
N ASP A 128 -12.42 19.19 -7.76
CA ASP A 128 -11.27 19.60 -8.54
C ASP A 128 -10.04 18.88 -8.01
N GLY A 129 -9.89 17.57 -8.28
CA GLY A 129 -8.62 16.89 -8.06
C GLY A 129 -7.49 17.75 -8.64
N PRO A 130 -6.29 17.82 -8.02
CA PRO A 130 -5.22 18.65 -8.54
C PRO A 130 -5.01 18.28 -10.01
N GLN A 131 -5.12 19.26 -10.87
CA GLN A 131 -5.04 19.09 -12.33
C GLN A 131 -3.64 18.65 -12.79
N SER A 132 -2.69 18.61 -11.86
CA SER A 132 -1.34 18.19 -12.12
C SER A 132 -0.69 17.67 -10.83
N TYR A 133 -0.20 16.43 -10.86
CA TYR A 133 0.64 15.83 -9.82
C TYR A 133 2.12 15.87 -10.24
N THR A 134 2.56 17.02 -10.77
CA THR A 134 3.91 17.18 -11.34
C THR A 134 5.00 16.88 -10.34
N ASP A 135 4.80 17.26 -9.07
CA ASP A 135 5.79 17.06 -8.01
C ASP A 135 5.61 15.74 -7.27
N GLY A 136 4.51 15.06 -7.50
CA GLY A 136 4.25 13.73 -7.00
C GLY A 136 2.91 13.58 -6.27
N LEU A 137 2.58 12.35 -5.94
CA LEU A 137 1.32 11.96 -5.29
C LEU A 137 1.56 10.86 -4.27
N CYS A 138 0.93 10.97 -3.11
CA CYS A 138 0.83 9.91 -2.12
C CYS A 138 -0.64 9.50 -1.93
N ALA A 139 -0.99 8.27 -2.31
CA ALA A 139 -2.30 7.70 -2.02
C ALA A 139 -2.28 7.04 -0.64
N VAL A 140 -3.20 7.44 0.25
CA VAL A 140 -3.27 6.93 1.64
C VAL A 140 -4.50 6.06 1.81
N ILE A 141 -4.31 4.79 2.15
CA ILE A 141 -5.37 3.78 2.31
C ILE A 141 -5.42 3.32 3.76
N GLY A 142 -6.60 3.36 4.35
CA GLY A 142 -6.84 2.93 5.73
C GLY A 142 -7.24 1.48 5.88
N SER A 143 -7.43 1.06 7.14
CA SER A 143 -7.87 -0.28 7.51
C SER A 143 -9.29 -0.56 7.03
N GLU A 144 -9.62 -1.86 6.94
CA GLU A 144 -10.92 -2.35 6.47
C GLU A 144 -12.07 -1.99 7.40
N GLY A 145 -11.81 -1.93 8.71
CA GLY A 145 -12.85 -1.71 9.71
C GLY A 145 -13.04 -0.24 10.10
N GLN A 146 -11.95 0.49 10.25
CA GLN A 146 -11.97 1.87 10.78
C GLN A 146 -11.63 2.93 9.74
N GLY A 147 -11.13 2.53 8.56
CA GLY A 147 -10.63 3.47 7.57
C GLY A 147 -9.34 4.14 8.04
N LEU A 148 -9.19 5.40 7.66
CA LEU A 148 -8.10 6.27 8.10
C LEU A 148 -8.43 6.95 9.42
N THR A 149 -7.42 7.17 10.25
CA THR A 149 -7.56 8.01 11.44
C THR A 149 -7.75 9.49 11.06
N ASP A 150 -8.39 10.25 11.95
CA ASP A 150 -8.55 11.70 11.75
C ASP A 150 -7.19 12.40 11.59
N ALA A 151 -6.17 11.95 12.32
CA ALA A 151 -4.81 12.49 12.22
C ALA A 151 -4.21 12.26 10.83
N ALA A 152 -4.39 11.09 10.23
CA ALA A 152 -3.91 10.79 8.88
C ALA A 152 -4.68 11.61 7.83
N VAL A 153 -6.01 11.73 7.98
CA VAL A 153 -6.85 12.54 7.08
C VAL A 153 -6.46 14.02 7.14
N GLN A 154 -6.23 14.57 8.34
CA GLN A 154 -5.80 15.97 8.50
C GLN A 154 -4.39 16.24 7.96
N ALA A 155 -3.52 15.22 7.97
CA ALA A 155 -2.20 15.31 7.38
C ALA A 155 -2.20 15.26 5.86
N CYS A 156 -3.32 14.90 5.21
CA CYS A 156 -3.48 14.91 3.75
C CYS A 156 -3.94 16.28 3.24
N ASP A 157 -3.71 16.53 1.94
CA ASP A 157 -4.15 17.76 1.26
C ASP A 157 -5.62 17.70 0.92
N MET A 158 -6.10 16.52 0.57
CA MET A 158 -7.50 16.30 0.22
C MET A 158 -7.88 14.85 0.46
N ALA A 159 -9.16 14.62 0.35
CA ALA A 159 -9.69 13.29 0.37
C ALA A 159 -10.38 12.95 -0.94
N VAL A 160 -10.27 11.70 -1.32
CA VAL A 160 -10.86 11.14 -2.53
C VAL A 160 -11.82 10.01 -2.18
N ARG A 161 -12.94 9.98 -2.87
CA ARG A 161 -13.94 8.92 -2.75
C ARG A 161 -14.10 8.22 -4.10
N ILE A 162 -14.19 6.90 -4.08
CA ILE A 162 -14.61 6.13 -5.25
C ILE A 162 -16.14 6.23 -5.35
N PRO A 163 -16.69 6.77 -6.43
CA PRO A 163 -18.16 6.80 -6.60
C PRO A 163 -18.70 5.36 -6.66
N MET A 164 -19.73 5.09 -5.87
CA MET A 164 -20.39 3.78 -5.79
C MET A 164 -21.89 3.96 -5.71
N THR A 165 -22.64 2.93 -6.06
CA THR A 165 -24.09 2.86 -5.83
C THR A 165 -24.37 2.57 -4.36
N ASP A 166 -25.61 2.78 -3.91
CA ASP A 166 -26.05 2.53 -2.53
C ASP A 166 -26.27 1.02 -2.24
N LEU A 167 -25.96 0.14 -3.20
CA LEU A 167 -26.09 -1.30 -3.02
C LEU A 167 -25.02 -1.91 -2.11
N VAL A 168 -23.91 -1.20 -1.92
CA VAL A 168 -22.80 -1.62 -1.05
C VAL A 168 -22.27 -0.41 -0.27
N GLU A 169 -21.88 -0.64 0.99
CA GLU A 169 -21.37 0.42 1.85
C GLU A 169 -19.90 0.75 1.55
N SER A 170 -19.11 -0.24 1.14
CA SER A 170 -17.67 -0.09 0.91
C SER A 170 -17.14 -1.16 -0.03
N LEU A 171 -15.94 -0.94 -0.56
CA LEU A 171 -15.13 -1.93 -1.26
C LEU A 171 -14.10 -2.53 -0.30
N ASN A 172 -13.66 -3.75 -0.60
CA ASN A 172 -12.47 -4.32 0.02
C ASN A 172 -11.27 -3.36 -0.13
N ALA A 173 -10.44 -3.20 0.90
CA ALA A 173 -9.35 -2.22 0.91
C ALA A 173 -8.34 -2.44 -0.22
N GLY A 174 -8.01 -3.70 -0.54
CA GLY A 174 -7.14 -4.05 -1.67
C GLY A 174 -7.74 -3.64 -3.02
N VAL A 175 -9.07 -3.81 -3.19
CA VAL A 175 -9.80 -3.40 -4.41
C VAL A 175 -9.87 -1.89 -4.49
N ALA A 176 -10.33 -1.21 -3.44
CA ALA A 176 -10.44 0.24 -3.38
C ALA A 176 -9.11 0.93 -3.69
N GLY A 177 -8.06 0.48 -3.01
CA GLY A 177 -6.72 1.00 -3.24
C GLY A 177 -6.24 0.74 -4.67
N SER A 178 -6.47 -0.45 -5.24
CA SER A 178 -6.06 -0.76 -6.62
C SER A 178 -6.77 0.13 -7.65
N VAL A 179 -8.05 0.44 -7.45
CA VAL A 179 -8.81 1.37 -8.31
C VAL A 179 -8.21 2.77 -8.24
N LEU A 180 -7.90 3.27 -7.03
CA LEU A 180 -7.27 4.58 -6.87
C LEU A 180 -5.86 4.62 -7.48
N LEU A 181 -5.04 3.61 -7.24
CA LEU A 181 -3.70 3.53 -7.83
C LEU A 181 -3.75 3.50 -9.36
N TRP A 182 -4.70 2.78 -9.96
CA TRP A 182 -4.90 2.79 -11.40
C TRP A 182 -5.33 4.18 -11.91
N HIS A 183 -6.24 4.85 -11.20
CA HIS A 183 -6.69 6.20 -11.55
C HIS A 183 -5.53 7.21 -11.55
N PHE A 184 -4.64 7.10 -10.55
CA PHE A 184 -3.50 8.00 -10.38
C PHE A 184 -2.17 7.42 -10.91
N ARG A 185 -2.23 6.45 -11.82
CA ARG A 185 -1.03 5.79 -12.35
C ARG A 185 -0.07 6.75 -13.04
N GLY A 186 1.22 6.39 -13.03
CA GLY A 186 2.31 7.17 -13.64
C GLY A 186 2.79 6.65 -15.00
N VAL A 187 2.01 5.78 -15.65
CA VAL A 187 2.32 5.17 -16.95
C VAL A 187 1.38 5.67 -18.01
#